data_ca482540be46c99eaaf063e841744627
#
_entry.id   ca482540be46c99eaaf063e841744627
#
_cell.length_a   1.000
_cell.length_b   1.000
_cell.length_c   1.000
_cell.angle_alpha   90.00
_cell.angle_beta   90.00
_cell.angle_gamma   90.00
#
_symmetry.space_group_name_H-M   'P 1'
#
loop_
_entity.id
_entity.type
_entity.pdbx_description
1 polymer ?
#
loop_
_entity_poly.entity_id
_entity_poly.type
_entity_poly.pdbx_seq_one_letter_code
_entity_poly.pdbx_strand_id
1 'polypeptide(L)'
;MDRDILFRGLKAPLRLTDADPVLRLLPEVAPGWPHEVRPADPALRPFYAIRGEVEASRFLCENLIEPASPRSMDAVNAACDAMAALAMALPAEDGSVICLHAAGVAMAGRLVVFPNIRRAGKSTLSAALARAGHRVFSDDVVPLSFPAVGPPLARSMGVAPRLRLPLPKTADAGFHDWVAAVAGPRNRQYAYLRLPDQPAEGETLPLGAFVILDRQEGPGPARLEAVAADQAMDVLLHQNFTRDRHSGDILDVMAVALAGVPVFRLSYSGLEAAVDCLEAAFRAWPAGTPSGPVARFRLAEFETTLPDVGEVVRQRAGGVAREIGGTLYLADPEGRGIHRMDALAAAIWELLEEPLGRQELVAVLEESFPNIAAERLAGDLAGLLARLAEAGLVGPG
;
A
#
# COMPACT_ATOMS: atom_id res chain seq x y z
N MET A 1 -19.13 29.85 0.21
CA MET A 1 -20.02 29.23 1.25
C MET A 1 -19.36 27.92 1.68
N ASP A 2 -19.22 27.74 3.01
CA ASP A 2 -18.52 26.58 3.55
C ASP A 2 -19.43 25.36 3.63
N ARG A 3 -18.92 24.22 3.16
CA ARG A 3 -19.64 22.95 3.12
C ARG A 3 -18.75 21.82 3.63
N ASP A 4 -19.34 20.90 4.38
CA ASP A 4 -18.77 19.65 4.80
C ASP A 4 -19.33 18.51 3.94
N ILE A 5 -18.44 17.68 3.41
CA ILE A 5 -18.77 16.47 2.67
C ILE A 5 -18.46 15.29 3.59
N LEU A 6 -19.50 14.59 4.02
CA LEU A 6 -19.41 13.45 4.92
C LEU A 6 -19.50 12.15 4.11
N PHE A 7 -18.40 11.46 3.96
CA PHE A 7 -18.36 10.15 3.33
C PHE A 7 -18.83 9.06 4.30
N ARG A 8 -19.62 8.11 3.79
CA ARG A 8 -20.10 7.00 4.61
C ARG A 8 -18.94 6.27 5.30
N GLY A 9 -19.05 6.03 6.60
CA GLY A 9 -18.04 5.35 7.41
C GLY A 9 -16.94 6.24 7.97
N LEU A 10 -16.90 7.54 7.62
CA LEU A 10 -15.96 8.49 8.19
C LEU A 10 -16.68 9.50 9.08
N LYS A 11 -16.04 9.90 10.19
CA LYS A 11 -16.53 10.93 11.12
C LYS A 11 -16.05 12.33 10.73
N ALA A 12 -14.80 12.40 10.24
CA ALA A 12 -14.22 13.66 9.79
C ALA A 12 -14.68 14.01 8.37
N PRO A 13 -15.09 15.25 8.09
CA PRO A 13 -15.50 15.67 6.75
C PRO A 13 -14.35 16.08 5.84
N LEU A 14 -14.57 16.06 4.53
CA LEU A 14 -13.87 16.92 3.58
C LEU A 14 -14.52 18.31 3.61
N ARG A 15 -13.77 19.37 3.92
CA ARG A 15 -14.29 20.75 3.96
C ARG A 15 -14.02 21.50 2.68
N LEU A 16 -15.06 22.08 2.11
CA LEU A 16 -15.00 22.92 0.91
C LEU A 16 -15.41 24.35 1.25
N THR A 17 -14.52 25.31 0.98
CA THR A 17 -14.80 26.76 1.12
C THR A 17 -14.69 27.39 -0.28
N ASP A 18 -15.80 27.92 -0.80
CA ASP A 18 -15.90 28.54 -2.15
C ASP A 18 -15.28 27.65 -3.26
N ALA A 19 -15.47 26.34 -3.15
CA ALA A 19 -14.91 25.30 -4.04
C ALA A 19 -16.01 24.52 -4.80
N ASP A 20 -17.07 25.17 -5.24
CA ASP A 20 -18.17 24.56 -6.01
C ASP A 20 -17.71 23.78 -7.27
N PRO A 21 -16.67 24.20 -8.01
CA PRO A 21 -16.13 23.38 -9.10
C PRO A 21 -15.64 22.01 -8.65
N VAL A 22 -15.00 21.89 -7.48
CA VAL A 22 -14.57 20.60 -6.92
C VAL A 22 -15.77 19.77 -6.47
N LEU A 23 -16.74 20.39 -5.81
CA LEU A 23 -17.97 19.72 -5.37
C LEU A 23 -18.70 19.05 -6.55
N ARG A 24 -18.78 19.72 -7.70
CA ARG A 24 -19.42 19.16 -8.90
C ARG A 24 -18.71 17.94 -9.49
N LEU A 25 -17.42 17.74 -9.18
CA LEU A 25 -16.67 16.58 -9.65
C LEU A 25 -16.89 15.34 -8.78
N LEU A 26 -17.25 15.50 -7.50
CA LEU A 26 -17.31 14.38 -6.55
C LEU A 26 -18.21 13.22 -6.99
N PRO A 27 -19.41 13.44 -7.59
CA PRO A 27 -20.25 12.34 -8.06
C PRO A 27 -19.62 11.50 -9.18
N GLU A 28 -18.67 12.07 -9.92
CA GLU A 28 -17.94 11.36 -10.99
C GLU A 28 -16.60 10.80 -10.53
N VAL A 29 -16.00 11.40 -9.50
CA VAL A 29 -14.71 10.99 -8.92
C VAL A 29 -14.88 9.86 -7.92
N ALA A 30 -15.95 9.92 -7.11
CA ALA A 30 -16.28 8.89 -6.12
C ALA A 30 -17.74 8.41 -6.31
N PRO A 31 -18.08 7.86 -7.49
CA PRO A 31 -19.46 7.48 -7.83
C PRO A 31 -20.00 6.36 -6.95
N GLY A 32 -19.12 5.49 -6.46
CA GLY A 32 -19.47 4.35 -5.61
C GLY A 32 -19.39 4.64 -4.11
N TRP A 33 -18.96 5.85 -3.68
CA TRP A 33 -18.88 6.19 -2.26
C TRP A 33 -19.98 7.15 -1.85
N PRO A 34 -21.03 6.67 -1.15
CA PRO A 34 -22.11 7.53 -0.68
C PRO A 34 -21.57 8.64 0.22
N HIS A 35 -21.98 9.88 -0.07
CA HIS A 35 -21.59 11.04 0.71
C HIS A 35 -22.76 12.04 0.82
N GLU A 36 -22.74 12.82 1.89
CA GLU A 36 -23.72 13.85 2.16
C GLU A 36 -23.06 15.22 2.19
N VAL A 37 -23.70 16.20 1.57
CA VAL A 37 -23.25 17.58 1.56
C VAL A 37 -24.06 18.38 2.59
N ARG A 38 -23.39 18.99 3.56
CA ARG A 38 -24.00 19.80 4.62
C ARG A 38 -23.34 21.17 4.71
N PRO A 39 -24.00 22.18 5.31
CA PRO A 39 -23.30 23.37 5.78
C PRO A 39 -22.13 22.96 6.71
N ALA A 40 -21.02 23.68 6.63
CA ALA A 40 -19.84 23.35 7.46
C ALA A 40 -20.16 23.51 8.95
N ASP A 41 -19.80 22.49 9.73
CA ASP A 41 -19.87 22.52 11.18
C ASP A 41 -18.49 22.90 11.76
N PRO A 42 -18.36 24.06 12.41
CA PRO A 42 -17.09 24.50 12.99
C PRO A 42 -16.59 23.59 14.13
N ALA A 43 -17.47 22.77 14.72
CA ALA A 43 -17.08 21.80 15.74
C ALA A 43 -16.40 20.56 15.15
N LEU A 44 -16.59 20.26 13.87
CA LEU A 44 -15.95 19.13 13.20
C LEU A 44 -14.59 19.52 12.63
N ARG A 45 -13.55 18.76 13.00
CA ARG A 45 -12.24 18.89 12.38
C ARG A 45 -12.24 18.09 11.06
N PRO A 46 -12.00 18.73 9.90
CA PRO A 46 -11.94 18.01 8.65
C PRO A 46 -10.66 17.17 8.52
N PHE A 47 -10.70 16.09 7.74
CA PHE A 47 -9.49 15.36 7.37
C PHE A 47 -8.72 16.06 6.23
N TYR A 48 -9.45 16.84 5.42
CA TYR A 48 -8.89 17.56 4.28
C TYR A 48 -9.71 18.82 4.03
N ALA A 49 -9.05 19.92 3.65
CA ALA A 49 -9.68 21.19 3.35
C ALA A 49 -9.31 21.70 1.96
N ILE A 50 -10.29 22.21 1.22
CA ILE A 50 -10.13 22.83 -0.10
C ILE A 50 -10.78 24.19 -0.08
N ARG A 51 -10.02 25.24 -0.39
CA ARG A 51 -10.51 26.62 -0.46
C ARG A 51 -10.27 27.19 -1.86
N GLY A 52 -11.29 27.82 -2.44
CA GLY A 52 -11.15 28.60 -3.65
C GLY A 52 -10.16 29.76 -3.48
N GLU A 53 -9.29 29.96 -4.46
CA GLU A 53 -8.39 31.12 -4.52
C GLU A 53 -9.03 32.25 -5.34
N VAL A 54 -8.50 33.47 -5.19
CA VAL A 54 -8.97 34.64 -5.94
C VAL A 54 -8.82 34.46 -7.46
N GLU A 55 -7.81 33.70 -7.89
CA GLU A 55 -7.70 33.27 -9.28
C GLU A 55 -8.72 32.17 -9.58
N ALA A 56 -9.66 32.46 -10.44
CA ALA A 56 -10.90 31.70 -10.73
C ALA A 56 -10.68 30.32 -11.34
N SER A 57 -9.79 29.48 -10.90
CA SER A 57 -9.66 28.07 -11.27
C SER A 57 -8.63 27.32 -10.40
N ARG A 58 -8.16 27.97 -9.34
CA ARG A 58 -7.19 27.42 -8.41
C ARG A 58 -7.82 27.21 -7.03
N PHE A 59 -7.35 26.18 -6.34
CA PHE A 59 -7.84 25.78 -5.05
C PHE A 59 -6.65 25.49 -4.13
N LEU A 60 -6.62 26.15 -2.98
CA LEU A 60 -5.67 25.86 -1.92
C LEU A 60 -6.14 24.59 -1.19
N CYS A 61 -5.29 23.57 -1.20
CA CYS A 61 -5.56 22.24 -0.66
C CYS A 61 -4.65 21.94 0.51
N GLU A 62 -5.23 21.48 1.62
CA GLU A 62 -4.54 21.20 2.88
C GLU A 62 -4.91 19.81 3.39
N ASN A 63 -3.92 18.93 3.54
CA ASN A 63 -4.07 17.62 4.18
C ASN A 63 -3.90 17.79 5.69
N LEU A 64 -4.92 17.41 6.47
CA LEU A 64 -4.93 17.57 7.92
C LEU A 64 -4.68 16.25 8.68
N ILE A 65 -4.55 15.13 7.95
CA ILE A 65 -4.09 13.83 8.47
C ILE A 65 -2.56 13.82 8.54
N GLU A 66 -1.90 14.13 7.41
CA GLU A 66 -0.46 14.31 7.34
C GLU A 66 -0.18 15.78 7.00
N PRO A 67 -0.02 16.64 8.02
CA PRO A 67 0.15 18.07 7.78
C PRO A 67 1.38 18.36 6.93
N ALA A 68 1.13 18.99 5.79
CA ALA A 68 2.14 19.49 4.88
C ALA A 68 1.78 20.92 4.46
N SER A 69 2.71 21.64 3.83
CA SER A 69 2.41 22.97 3.32
C SER A 69 1.24 22.90 2.33
N PRO A 70 0.23 23.79 2.46
CA PRO A 70 -0.88 23.86 1.53
C PRO A 70 -0.43 24.00 0.09
N ARG A 71 -1.13 23.38 -0.84
CA ARG A 71 -0.78 23.34 -2.27
C ARG A 71 -1.89 23.94 -3.11
N SER A 72 -1.53 24.80 -4.07
CA SER A 72 -2.48 25.37 -5.03
C SER A 72 -2.64 24.43 -6.23
N MET A 73 -3.87 24.05 -6.56
CA MET A 73 -4.21 23.04 -7.58
C MET A 73 -5.39 23.46 -8.42
N ASP A 74 -5.55 22.85 -9.62
CA ASP A 74 -6.82 22.88 -10.36
C ASP A 74 -7.86 21.94 -9.68
N ALA A 75 -9.12 22.03 -10.09
CA ALA A 75 -10.22 21.28 -9.48
C ALA A 75 -10.04 19.75 -9.56
N VAL A 76 -9.50 19.22 -10.67
CA VAL A 76 -9.29 17.79 -10.85
C VAL A 76 -8.16 17.29 -9.95
N ASN A 77 -7.06 18.03 -9.86
CA ASN A 77 -5.98 17.69 -8.95
C ASN A 77 -6.39 17.82 -7.49
N ALA A 78 -7.20 18.83 -7.14
CA ALA A 78 -7.75 19.00 -5.78
C ALA A 78 -8.65 17.82 -5.39
N ALA A 79 -9.55 17.39 -6.27
CA ALA A 79 -10.36 16.20 -6.05
C ALA A 79 -9.50 14.93 -5.93
N CYS A 80 -8.48 14.79 -6.77
CA CYS A 80 -7.54 13.68 -6.73
C CYS A 80 -6.79 13.59 -5.40
N ASP A 81 -6.28 14.71 -4.90
CA ASP A 81 -5.54 14.79 -3.65
C ASP A 81 -6.46 14.51 -2.44
N ALA A 82 -7.71 15.00 -2.48
CA ALA A 82 -8.72 14.68 -1.49
C ALA A 82 -9.05 13.17 -1.44
N MET A 83 -9.10 12.48 -2.60
CA MET A 83 -9.31 11.02 -2.63
C MET A 83 -8.11 10.26 -2.07
N ALA A 84 -6.90 10.74 -2.25
CA ALA A 84 -5.73 10.17 -1.60
C ALA A 84 -5.78 10.34 -0.07
N ALA A 85 -6.18 11.53 0.41
CA ALA A 85 -6.39 11.77 1.84
C ALA A 85 -7.54 10.91 2.42
N LEU A 86 -8.62 10.73 1.67
CA LEU A 86 -9.73 9.85 2.02
C LEU A 86 -9.27 8.39 2.24
N ALA A 87 -8.36 7.91 1.39
CA ALA A 87 -7.76 6.59 1.52
C ALA A 87 -6.89 6.44 2.78
N MET A 88 -6.32 7.53 3.27
CA MET A 88 -5.57 7.55 4.54
C MET A 88 -6.50 7.67 5.75
N ALA A 89 -7.65 8.36 5.60
CA ALA A 89 -8.64 8.49 6.66
C ALA A 89 -9.36 7.17 6.96
N LEU A 90 -9.56 6.31 5.95
CA LEU A 90 -10.28 5.05 6.10
C LEU A 90 -9.67 4.12 7.16
N PRO A 91 -8.37 3.78 7.14
CA PRO A 91 -7.79 2.92 8.17
C PRO A 91 -7.87 3.52 9.58
N ALA A 92 -7.82 4.85 9.70
CA ALA A 92 -7.93 5.52 11.00
C ALA A 92 -9.30 5.29 11.66
N GLU A 93 -10.37 5.17 10.87
CA GLU A 93 -11.73 4.90 11.35
C GLU A 93 -12.05 3.40 11.41
N ASP A 94 -11.53 2.61 10.48
CA ASP A 94 -11.73 1.15 10.40
C ASP A 94 -10.45 0.40 10.78
N GLY A 95 -10.32 0.05 12.06
CA GLY A 95 -9.16 -0.66 12.60
C GLY A 95 -8.98 -2.09 12.08
N SER A 96 -9.87 -2.59 11.22
CA SER A 96 -9.80 -3.94 10.64
C SER A 96 -9.13 -3.99 9.26
N VAL A 97 -8.76 -2.84 8.69
CA VAL A 97 -8.16 -2.77 7.35
C VAL A 97 -6.76 -2.19 7.37
N ILE A 98 -5.95 -2.65 6.44
CA ILE A 98 -4.72 -1.98 5.98
C ILE A 98 -4.90 -1.59 4.51
N CYS A 99 -4.22 -0.55 4.07
CA CYS A 99 -4.32 -0.06 2.71
C CYS A 99 -3.01 -0.23 1.94
N LEU A 100 -3.11 -0.81 0.74
CA LEU A 100 -1.99 -0.89 -0.19
C LEU A 100 -2.13 0.13 -1.32
N HIS A 101 -1.04 0.77 -1.69
CA HIS A 101 -0.94 1.51 -2.94
C HIS A 101 -0.88 0.51 -4.10
N ALA A 102 -2.03 0.11 -4.56
CA ALA A 102 -2.21 -0.94 -5.55
C ALA A 102 -3.41 -0.67 -6.46
N ALA A 103 -3.41 -1.26 -7.63
CA ALA A 103 -4.64 -1.43 -8.39
C ALA A 103 -5.26 -2.79 -8.09
N GLY A 104 -6.57 -2.91 -8.27
CA GLY A 104 -7.32 -4.15 -8.07
C GLY A 104 -8.35 -4.36 -9.17
N VAL A 105 -8.35 -5.54 -9.78
CA VAL A 105 -9.27 -5.91 -10.87
C VAL A 105 -9.89 -7.27 -10.58
N ALA A 106 -11.21 -7.36 -10.73
CA ALA A 106 -11.94 -8.60 -10.51
C ALA A 106 -11.76 -9.57 -11.68
N MET A 107 -11.33 -10.79 -11.39
CA MET A 107 -11.18 -11.88 -12.36
C MET A 107 -11.76 -13.16 -11.78
N ALA A 108 -12.73 -13.75 -12.47
CA ALA A 108 -13.42 -15.00 -12.07
C ALA A 108 -13.81 -15.04 -10.57
N GLY A 109 -14.40 -13.94 -10.06
CA GLY A 109 -14.93 -13.85 -8.69
C GLY A 109 -13.91 -13.59 -7.59
N ARG A 110 -12.64 -13.34 -7.91
CA ARG A 110 -11.60 -12.91 -6.97
C ARG A 110 -10.90 -11.64 -7.45
N LEU A 111 -10.24 -10.93 -6.56
CA LEU A 111 -9.49 -9.73 -6.91
C LEU A 111 -8.02 -10.07 -7.17
N VAL A 112 -7.54 -9.69 -8.35
CA VAL A 112 -6.11 -9.63 -8.67
C VAL A 112 -5.61 -8.23 -8.30
N VAL A 113 -4.61 -8.17 -7.42
CA VAL A 113 -4.06 -6.92 -6.88
C VAL A 113 -2.66 -6.68 -7.46
N PHE A 114 -2.42 -5.47 -7.94
CA PHE A 114 -1.17 -5.04 -8.57
C PHE A 114 -0.41 -4.07 -7.66
N PRO A 115 0.38 -4.56 -6.66
CA PRO A 115 1.15 -3.73 -5.76
C PRO A 115 2.45 -3.27 -6.42
N ASN A 116 2.49 -2.08 -6.98
CA ASN A 116 3.69 -1.58 -7.66
C ASN A 116 3.97 -0.12 -7.33
N ILE A 117 5.25 0.24 -7.45
CA ILE A 117 5.70 1.63 -7.37
C ILE A 117 4.97 2.53 -8.37
N ARG A 118 5.02 3.83 -8.13
CA ARG A 118 4.45 4.82 -9.06
C ARG A 118 5.07 4.66 -10.45
N ARG A 119 4.26 4.83 -11.50
CA ARG A 119 4.64 4.74 -12.93
C ARG A 119 4.94 3.32 -13.45
N ALA A 120 4.67 2.27 -12.70
CA ALA A 120 4.81 0.88 -13.17
C ALA A 120 3.75 0.45 -14.22
N GLY A 121 2.74 1.29 -14.48
CA GLY A 121 1.71 0.99 -15.49
C GLY A 121 0.38 0.49 -14.91
N LYS A 122 0.21 0.46 -13.56
CA LYS A 122 -1.02 -0.01 -12.90
C LYS A 122 -2.31 0.52 -13.52
N SER A 123 -2.49 1.85 -13.51
CA SER A 123 -3.73 2.47 -14.01
C SER A 123 -3.96 2.21 -15.50
N THR A 124 -2.89 2.15 -16.32
CA THR A 124 -3.01 1.84 -17.75
C THR A 124 -3.44 0.40 -17.99
N LEU A 125 -2.86 -0.57 -17.24
CA LEU A 125 -3.26 -1.97 -17.33
C LEU A 125 -4.67 -2.19 -16.79
N SER A 126 -5.04 -1.56 -15.67
CA SER A 126 -6.41 -1.61 -15.15
C SER A 126 -7.44 -1.07 -16.15
N ALA A 127 -7.11 0.00 -16.87
CA ALA A 127 -7.96 0.53 -17.95
C ALA A 127 -8.05 -0.44 -19.13
N ALA A 128 -6.95 -1.12 -19.50
CA ALA A 128 -6.99 -2.14 -20.56
C ALA A 128 -7.85 -3.35 -20.15
N LEU A 129 -7.77 -3.79 -18.89
CA LEU A 129 -8.64 -4.83 -18.35
C LEU A 129 -10.10 -4.37 -18.28
N ALA A 130 -10.38 -3.09 -17.95
CA ALA A 130 -11.73 -2.53 -18.02
C ALA A 130 -12.28 -2.53 -19.45
N ARG A 131 -11.44 -2.18 -20.45
CA ARG A 131 -11.80 -2.28 -21.88
C ARG A 131 -12.16 -3.72 -22.29
N ALA A 132 -11.46 -4.71 -21.72
CA ALA A 132 -11.75 -6.13 -21.92
C ALA A 132 -12.98 -6.64 -21.14
N GLY A 133 -13.66 -5.79 -20.36
CA GLY A 133 -14.89 -6.14 -19.65
C GLY A 133 -14.71 -6.52 -18.18
N HIS A 134 -13.51 -6.39 -17.61
CA HIS A 134 -13.27 -6.67 -16.19
C HIS A 134 -13.67 -5.49 -15.31
N ARG A 135 -14.21 -5.78 -14.12
CA ARG A 135 -14.54 -4.75 -13.11
C ARG A 135 -13.28 -4.27 -12.41
N VAL A 136 -13.05 -2.98 -12.42
CA VAL A 136 -11.92 -2.35 -11.72
C VAL A 136 -12.37 -1.87 -10.35
N PHE A 137 -11.82 -2.44 -9.29
CA PHE A 137 -12.10 -2.08 -7.90
C PHE A 137 -11.34 -0.85 -7.46
N SER A 138 -10.13 -0.69 -7.96
CA SER A 138 -9.27 0.48 -7.73
C SER A 138 -8.14 0.52 -8.76
N ASP A 139 -7.58 1.71 -8.99
CA ASP A 139 -6.33 1.89 -9.72
C ASP A 139 -5.19 2.46 -8.85
N ASP A 140 -5.50 2.83 -7.60
CA ASP A 140 -4.55 3.54 -6.73
C ASP A 140 -4.47 2.97 -5.30
N VAL A 141 -5.63 2.63 -4.67
CA VAL A 141 -5.68 2.16 -3.29
C VAL A 141 -6.60 0.96 -3.14
N VAL A 142 -6.08 -0.11 -2.55
CA VAL A 142 -6.85 -1.31 -2.21
C VAL A 142 -6.78 -1.55 -0.71
N PRO A 143 -7.87 -1.33 0.03
CA PRO A 143 -8.00 -1.78 1.41
C PRO A 143 -8.07 -3.30 1.48
N LEU A 144 -7.31 -3.90 2.39
CA LEU A 144 -7.33 -5.34 2.69
C LEU A 144 -7.83 -5.58 4.10
N SER A 145 -8.66 -6.60 4.27
CA SER A 145 -9.09 -7.11 5.57
C SER A 145 -8.82 -8.61 5.66
N PHE A 146 -8.62 -9.07 6.90
CA PHE A 146 -8.21 -10.44 7.21
C PHE A 146 -9.22 -11.04 8.18
N PRO A 147 -10.32 -11.65 7.68
CA PRO A 147 -11.34 -12.25 8.53
C PRO A 147 -10.82 -13.49 9.24
N ALA A 148 -11.45 -13.85 10.39
CA ALA A 148 -11.09 -15.05 11.17
C ALA A 148 -11.23 -16.36 10.39
N VAL A 149 -12.18 -16.36 9.46
CA VAL A 149 -12.49 -17.53 8.64
C VAL A 149 -12.64 -17.09 7.20
N GLY A 150 -11.99 -17.80 6.31
CA GLY A 150 -11.99 -17.49 4.87
C GLY A 150 -10.73 -16.75 4.41
N PRO A 151 -10.59 -16.49 3.11
CA PRO A 151 -9.42 -15.83 2.54
C PRO A 151 -9.37 -14.34 2.93
N PRO A 152 -8.20 -13.69 2.83
CA PRO A 152 -8.12 -12.23 2.86
C PRO A 152 -9.09 -11.62 1.85
N LEU A 153 -9.71 -10.51 2.23
CA LEU A 153 -10.65 -9.78 1.40
C LEU A 153 -10.04 -8.46 0.94
N ALA A 154 -10.25 -8.14 -0.32
CA ALA A 154 -9.91 -6.85 -0.88
C ALA A 154 -11.20 -6.05 -1.12
N ARG A 155 -11.19 -4.76 -0.77
CA ARG A 155 -12.36 -3.89 -0.71
C ARG A 155 -12.27 -2.77 -1.73
N SER A 156 -13.39 -2.40 -2.33
CA SER A 156 -13.50 -1.18 -3.13
C SER A 156 -13.68 0.05 -2.24
N MET A 157 -13.07 1.15 -2.68
CA MET A 157 -13.32 2.48 -2.12
C MET A 157 -14.43 3.25 -2.86
N GLY A 158 -14.99 2.71 -3.93
CA GLY A 158 -16.01 3.40 -4.72
C GLY A 158 -15.49 4.63 -5.47
N VAL A 159 -14.17 4.76 -5.62
CA VAL A 159 -13.50 5.84 -6.38
C VAL A 159 -13.30 5.40 -7.82
N ALA A 160 -13.63 6.27 -8.77
CA ALA A 160 -13.45 5.99 -10.20
C ALA A 160 -11.97 5.84 -10.56
N PRO A 161 -11.60 4.87 -11.40
CA PRO A 161 -10.24 4.73 -11.88
C PRO A 161 -9.76 5.97 -12.63
N ARG A 162 -8.49 6.26 -12.51
CA ARG A 162 -7.86 7.46 -13.03
C ARG A 162 -6.63 7.12 -13.88
N LEU A 163 -6.60 7.63 -15.09
CA LEU A 163 -5.44 7.53 -15.98
C LEU A 163 -4.56 8.77 -15.90
N ARG A 164 -3.25 8.55 -15.93
CA ARG A 164 -2.27 9.61 -16.15
C ARG A 164 -2.21 9.96 -17.63
N LEU A 165 -2.17 11.26 -17.94
CA LEU A 165 -2.03 11.78 -19.28
C LEU A 165 -0.63 12.42 -19.48
N PRO A 166 -0.10 12.45 -20.71
CA PRO A 166 -0.63 11.76 -21.89
C PRO A 166 -0.51 10.25 -21.78
N LEU A 167 -1.36 9.51 -22.50
CA LEU A 167 -1.29 8.06 -22.58
C LEU A 167 0.06 7.60 -23.16
N PRO A 168 0.54 6.38 -22.82
CA PRO A 168 1.76 5.85 -23.39
C PRO A 168 1.68 5.78 -24.93
N LYS A 169 2.75 6.19 -25.61
CA LYS A 169 2.85 6.09 -27.08
C LYS A 169 2.75 4.67 -27.62
N THR A 170 2.98 3.68 -26.77
CA THR A 170 2.88 2.25 -27.07
C THR A 170 1.46 1.69 -26.97
N ALA A 171 0.49 2.49 -26.50
CA ALA A 171 -0.92 2.11 -26.53
C ALA A 171 -1.47 2.21 -27.96
N ASP A 172 -2.28 1.25 -28.37
CA ASP A 172 -2.91 1.22 -29.68
C ASP A 172 -3.96 2.35 -29.86
N ALA A 173 -4.31 2.65 -31.11
CA ALA A 173 -5.29 3.69 -31.44
C ALA A 173 -6.67 3.37 -30.83
N GLY A 174 -7.09 2.11 -30.85
CA GLY A 174 -8.37 1.69 -30.28
C GLY A 174 -8.43 1.87 -28.77
N PHE A 175 -7.31 1.73 -28.04
CA PHE A 175 -7.25 2.07 -26.62
C PHE A 175 -7.40 3.58 -26.39
N HIS A 176 -6.75 4.42 -27.23
CA HIS A 176 -6.89 5.88 -27.16
C HIS A 176 -8.34 6.31 -27.40
N ASP A 177 -9.00 5.74 -28.42
CA ASP A 177 -10.40 6.04 -28.75
C ASP A 177 -11.35 5.60 -27.62
N TRP A 178 -11.13 4.40 -27.07
CA TRP A 178 -11.91 3.93 -25.95
C TRP A 178 -11.75 4.82 -24.71
N VAL A 179 -10.52 5.20 -24.35
CA VAL A 179 -10.28 6.13 -23.24
C VAL A 179 -10.97 7.47 -23.48
N ALA A 180 -10.93 8.01 -24.70
CA ALA A 180 -11.61 9.25 -25.04
C ALA A 180 -13.14 9.15 -24.87
N ALA A 181 -13.72 7.99 -25.20
CA ALA A 181 -15.17 7.74 -25.07
C ALA A 181 -15.64 7.61 -23.62
N VAL A 182 -14.82 7.02 -22.72
CA VAL A 182 -15.19 6.82 -21.30
C VAL A 182 -14.62 7.90 -20.37
N ALA A 183 -13.86 8.88 -20.87
CA ALA A 183 -13.26 9.91 -20.03
C ALA A 183 -14.33 10.78 -19.35
N GLY A 184 -14.20 10.94 -18.04
CA GLY A 184 -14.95 11.85 -17.19
C GLY A 184 -14.17 13.14 -16.88
N PRO A 185 -14.17 13.60 -15.64
CA PRO A 185 -13.38 14.75 -15.20
C PRO A 185 -11.91 14.59 -15.56
N ARG A 186 -11.36 15.60 -16.21
CA ARG A 186 -9.98 15.56 -16.70
C ARG A 186 -9.29 16.91 -16.68
N ASN A 187 -7.95 16.86 -16.62
CA ASN A 187 -7.06 17.99 -16.85
C ASN A 187 -5.89 17.56 -17.75
N ARG A 188 -4.80 18.32 -17.78
CA ARG A 188 -3.59 17.97 -18.56
C ARG A 188 -2.86 16.73 -18.03
N GLN A 189 -3.07 16.36 -16.76
CA GLN A 189 -2.34 15.33 -16.04
C GLN A 189 -3.12 14.03 -15.88
N TYR A 190 -4.45 14.11 -15.72
CA TYR A 190 -5.31 13.00 -15.37
C TYR A 190 -6.64 13.04 -16.12
N ALA A 191 -7.20 11.84 -16.33
CA ALA A 191 -8.60 11.62 -16.70
C ALA A 191 -9.19 10.52 -15.82
N TYR A 192 -10.30 10.81 -15.16
CA TYR A 192 -11.13 9.80 -14.51
C TYR A 192 -11.93 9.03 -15.55
N LEU A 193 -12.19 7.75 -15.32
CA LEU A 193 -12.93 6.89 -16.24
C LEU A 193 -14.35 6.64 -15.73
N ARG A 194 -15.34 6.89 -16.58
CA ARG A 194 -16.75 6.53 -16.34
C ARG A 194 -16.98 5.09 -16.76
N LEU A 195 -16.78 4.16 -15.83
CA LEU A 195 -17.00 2.74 -16.11
C LEU A 195 -18.44 2.34 -15.73
N PRO A 196 -19.11 1.49 -16.54
CA PRO A 196 -20.53 1.18 -16.33
C PRO A 196 -20.81 0.38 -15.05
N ASP A 197 -19.85 -0.39 -14.58
CA ASP A 197 -20.01 -1.29 -13.42
C ASP A 197 -18.98 -0.94 -12.34
N GLN A 198 -19.08 0.31 -11.82
CA GLN A 198 -18.20 0.78 -10.75
C GLN A 198 -18.59 0.09 -9.42
N PRO A 199 -17.65 -0.63 -8.76
CA PRO A 199 -17.91 -1.23 -7.47
C PRO A 199 -18.24 -0.19 -6.41
N ALA A 200 -19.22 -0.49 -5.55
CA ALA A 200 -19.57 0.39 -4.44
C ALA A 200 -18.49 0.38 -3.34
N GLU A 201 -18.39 1.47 -2.58
CA GLU A 201 -17.59 1.50 -1.36
C GLU A 201 -18.03 0.38 -0.42
N GLY A 202 -17.05 -0.37 0.12
CA GLY A 202 -17.30 -1.50 1.00
C GLY A 202 -17.61 -2.81 0.29
N GLU A 203 -17.79 -2.83 -1.03
CA GLU A 203 -17.89 -4.09 -1.79
C GLU A 203 -16.56 -4.85 -1.69
N THR A 204 -16.62 -6.14 -1.37
CA THR A 204 -15.45 -6.99 -1.16
C THR A 204 -15.43 -8.19 -2.09
N LEU A 205 -14.23 -8.59 -2.48
CA LEU A 205 -13.97 -9.87 -3.12
C LEU A 205 -12.83 -10.60 -2.39
N PRO A 206 -12.82 -11.94 -2.40
CA PRO A 206 -11.67 -12.70 -1.96
C PRO A 206 -10.42 -12.28 -2.73
N LEU A 207 -9.30 -12.09 -2.02
CA LEU A 207 -8.02 -11.84 -2.64
C LEU A 207 -7.57 -13.10 -3.40
N GLY A 208 -7.31 -12.96 -4.69
CA GLY A 208 -6.95 -14.07 -5.58
C GLY A 208 -5.46 -14.20 -5.79
N ALA A 209 -4.81 -13.11 -6.16
CA ALA A 209 -3.37 -13.07 -6.40
C ALA A 209 -2.82 -11.65 -6.22
N PHE A 210 -1.52 -11.56 -5.90
CA PHE A 210 -0.74 -10.37 -6.14
C PHE A 210 0.04 -10.52 -7.45
N VAL A 211 0.07 -9.47 -8.27
CA VAL A 211 0.80 -9.45 -9.53
C VAL A 211 1.69 -8.22 -9.61
N ILE A 212 2.99 -8.43 -9.53
CA ILE A 212 4.01 -7.39 -9.65
C ILE A 212 4.23 -7.11 -11.13
N LEU A 213 4.05 -5.86 -11.56
CA LEU A 213 4.22 -5.47 -12.95
C LEU A 213 5.69 -5.21 -13.25
N ASP A 214 6.14 -5.80 -14.34
CA ASP A 214 7.50 -5.65 -14.89
C ASP A 214 7.39 -5.32 -16.39
N ARG A 215 7.26 -4.01 -16.67
CA ARG A 215 7.10 -3.54 -18.04
C ARG A 215 8.43 -3.55 -18.77
N GLN A 216 8.49 -4.31 -19.86
CA GLN A 216 9.65 -4.48 -20.70
C GLN A 216 9.67 -3.47 -21.86
N GLU A 217 10.87 -3.14 -22.33
CA GLU A 217 11.09 -2.41 -23.58
C GLU A 217 11.20 -3.39 -24.75
N GLY A 218 10.69 -2.98 -25.91
CA GLY A 218 10.70 -3.80 -27.13
C GLY A 218 9.59 -4.84 -27.20
N PRO A 219 9.39 -5.49 -28.36
CA PRO A 219 8.36 -6.49 -28.56
C PRO A 219 8.71 -7.80 -27.84
N GLY A 220 7.74 -8.39 -27.15
CA GLY A 220 7.90 -9.67 -26.48
C GLY A 220 6.57 -10.21 -25.96
N PRO A 221 6.46 -11.54 -25.77
CA PRO A 221 5.26 -12.13 -25.18
C PRO A 221 5.11 -11.73 -23.71
N ALA A 222 3.88 -11.57 -23.26
CA ALA A 222 3.62 -11.45 -21.83
C ALA A 222 3.85 -12.81 -21.13
N ARG A 223 4.45 -12.76 -19.94
CA ARG A 223 4.72 -13.93 -19.11
C ARG A 223 4.38 -13.67 -17.67
N LEU A 224 3.78 -14.67 -17.03
CA LEU A 224 3.44 -14.67 -15.62
C LEU A 224 4.29 -15.73 -14.90
N GLU A 225 5.18 -15.28 -14.01
CA GLU A 225 6.12 -16.15 -13.30
C GLU A 225 5.92 -16.00 -11.79
N ALA A 226 6.03 -17.10 -11.04
CA ALA A 226 5.94 -17.05 -9.58
C ALA A 226 7.11 -16.25 -8.98
N VAL A 227 6.80 -15.51 -7.92
CA VAL A 227 7.76 -14.68 -7.17
C VAL A 227 8.03 -15.32 -5.82
N ALA A 228 9.29 -15.32 -5.38
CA ALA A 228 9.67 -15.78 -4.05
C ALA A 228 9.01 -14.93 -2.95
N ALA A 229 8.66 -15.56 -1.84
CA ALA A 229 7.85 -14.92 -0.80
C ALA A 229 8.53 -13.71 -0.14
N ASP A 230 9.86 -13.72 0.02
CA ASP A 230 10.64 -12.60 0.53
C ASP A 230 10.60 -11.39 -0.42
N GLN A 231 10.77 -11.61 -1.73
CA GLN A 231 10.65 -10.54 -2.73
C GLN A 231 9.24 -9.95 -2.76
N ALA A 232 8.23 -10.81 -2.62
CA ALA A 232 6.84 -10.38 -2.52
C ALA A 232 6.60 -9.54 -1.27
N MET A 233 7.13 -9.95 -0.11
CA MET A 233 7.04 -9.21 1.15
C MET A 233 7.64 -7.82 1.02
N ASP A 234 8.83 -7.68 0.45
CA ASP A 234 9.48 -6.39 0.22
C ASP A 234 8.57 -5.44 -0.58
N VAL A 235 7.94 -5.94 -1.65
CA VAL A 235 7.02 -5.13 -2.45
C VAL A 235 5.78 -4.72 -1.65
N LEU A 236 5.15 -5.64 -0.93
CA LEU A 236 3.94 -5.35 -0.15
C LEU A 236 4.21 -4.33 0.96
N LEU A 237 5.31 -4.48 1.69
CA LEU A 237 5.70 -3.54 2.74
C LEU A 237 5.94 -2.14 2.19
N HIS A 238 6.61 -2.00 1.04
CA HIS A 238 6.82 -0.71 0.39
C HIS A 238 5.53 -0.07 -0.13
N GLN A 239 4.50 -0.87 -0.44
CA GLN A 239 3.21 -0.37 -0.91
C GLN A 239 2.20 -0.18 0.24
N ASN A 240 2.48 -0.67 1.43
CA ASN A 240 1.65 -0.39 2.59
C ASN A 240 1.83 1.07 3.03
N PHE A 241 0.75 1.82 3.07
CA PHE A 241 0.76 3.21 3.56
C PHE A 241 -0.04 3.43 4.84
N THR A 242 -0.52 2.36 5.46
CA THR A 242 -1.14 2.42 6.79
C THR A 242 -0.04 2.59 7.83
N ARG A 243 0.07 3.79 8.42
CA ARG A 243 1.19 4.17 9.27
C ARG A 243 0.93 4.05 10.76
N ASP A 244 -0.32 4.09 11.15
CA ASP A 244 -0.78 4.12 12.54
C ASP A 244 -0.99 2.73 13.16
N ARG A 245 -0.76 1.67 12.40
CA ARG A 245 -0.92 0.28 12.85
C ARG A 245 0.39 -0.31 13.32
N HIS A 246 0.29 -1.12 14.37
CA HIS A 246 1.44 -1.84 14.92
C HIS A 246 2.10 -2.71 13.86
N SER A 247 3.39 -2.49 13.63
CA SER A 247 4.16 -3.16 12.56
C SER A 247 4.16 -4.69 12.69
N GLY A 248 4.15 -5.22 13.93
CA GLY A 248 4.04 -6.65 14.18
C GLY A 248 2.74 -7.25 13.65
N ASP A 249 1.62 -6.55 13.81
CA ASP A 249 0.33 -7.01 13.28
C ASP A 249 0.31 -6.95 11.73
N ILE A 250 0.93 -5.92 11.16
CA ILE A 250 1.10 -5.82 9.69
C ILE A 250 1.97 -6.95 9.16
N LEU A 251 3.10 -7.24 9.83
CA LEU A 251 4.00 -8.33 9.46
C LEU A 251 3.26 -9.68 9.49
N ASP A 252 2.49 -9.92 10.55
CA ASP A 252 1.72 -11.17 10.71
C ASP A 252 0.70 -11.39 9.60
N VAL A 253 -0.10 -10.36 9.27
CA VAL A 253 -1.14 -10.51 8.24
C VAL A 253 -0.55 -10.62 6.84
N MET A 254 0.57 -9.94 6.58
CA MET A 254 1.26 -10.06 5.29
C MET A 254 1.89 -11.46 5.14
N ALA A 255 2.46 -12.02 6.20
CA ALA A 255 2.97 -13.38 6.19
C ALA A 255 1.84 -14.39 5.92
N VAL A 256 0.69 -14.25 6.59
CA VAL A 256 -0.51 -15.07 6.36
C VAL A 256 -1.02 -14.91 4.91
N ALA A 257 -1.08 -13.68 4.40
CA ALA A 257 -1.49 -13.43 3.01
C ALA A 257 -0.57 -14.15 2.03
N LEU A 258 0.76 -14.02 2.19
CA LEU A 258 1.74 -14.64 1.31
C LEU A 258 1.76 -16.18 1.40
N ALA A 259 1.37 -16.75 2.54
CA ALA A 259 1.21 -18.19 2.67
C ALA A 259 -0.04 -18.73 1.93
N GLY A 260 -1.08 -17.92 1.79
CA GLY A 260 -2.38 -18.32 1.23
C GLY A 260 -2.73 -17.73 -0.14
N VAL A 261 -2.01 -16.71 -0.60
CA VAL A 261 -2.29 -15.98 -1.85
C VAL A 261 -1.06 -16.01 -2.75
N PRO A 262 -1.15 -16.56 -3.98
CA PRO A 262 -0.02 -16.62 -4.88
C PRO A 262 0.45 -15.23 -5.32
N VAL A 263 1.76 -15.08 -5.52
CA VAL A 263 2.39 -13.87 -6.03
C VAL A 263 3.09 -14.17 -7.34
N PHE A 264 2.83 -13.33 -8.33
CA PHE A 264 3.42 -13.44 -9.66
C PHE A 264 4.11 -12.14 -10.07
N ARG A 265 5.04 -12.26 -11.01
CA ARG A 265 5.57 -11.15 -11.81
C ARG A 265 5.01 -11.26 -13.21
N LEU A 266 4.39 -10.18 -13.69
CA LEU A 266 3.94 -10.06 -15.08
C LEU A 266 4.96 -9.24 -15.85
N SER A 267 5.77 -9.90 -16.67
CA SER A 267 6.66 -9.24 -17.63
C SER A 267 5.94 -9.06 -18.94
N TYR A 268 5.82 -7.83 -19.43
CA TYR A 268 5.04 -7.50 -20.63
C TYR A 268 5.52 -6.21 -21.31
N SER A 269 5.31 -6.12 -22.63
CA SER A 269 5.57 -4.92 -23.43
C SER A 269 4.29 -4.31 -24.02
N GLY A 270 3.31 -5.13 -24.39
CA GLY A 270 2.03 -4.73 -24.96
C GLY A 270 0.86 -4.96 -23.98
N LEU A 271 -0.13 -4.05 -24.01
CA LEU A 271 -1.29 -4.13 -23.11
C LEU A 271 -2.20 -5.32 -23.46
N GLU A 272 -2.45 -5.58 -24.73
CA GLU A 272 -3.30 -6.70 -25.15
C GLU A 272 -2.68 -8.03 -24.72
N ALA A 273 -1.39 -8.25 -24.98
CA ALA A 273 -0.71 -9.47 -24.55
C ALA A 273 -0.73 -9.64 -23.02
N ALA A 274 -0.66 -8.53 -22.26
CA ALA A 274 -0.77 -8.57 -20.80
C ALA A 274 -2.19 -8.97 -20.35
N VAL A 275 -3.22 -8.43 -20.99
CA VAL A 275 -4.63 -8.79 -20.73
C VAL A 275 -4.86 -10.27 -21.03
N ASP A 276 -4.49 -10.74 -22.20
CA ASP A 276 -4.62 -12.16 -22.62
C ASP A 276 -3.93 -13.12 -21.65
N CYS A 277 -2.71 -12.74 -21.22
CA CYS A 277 -1.93 -13.53 -20.27
C CYS A 277 -2.64 -13.65 -18.91
N LEU A 278 -3.17 -12.54 -18.38
CA LEU A 278 -3.90 -12.51 -17.12
C LEU A 278 -5.23 -13.25 -17.21
N GLU A 279 -5.99 -13.08 -18.31
CA GLU A 279 -7.24 -13.80 -18.54
C GLU A 279 -7.02 -15.32 -18.63
N ALA A 280 -5.97 -15.75 -19.33
CA ALA A 280 -5.61 -17.16 -19.40
C ALA A 280 -5.23 -17.73 -18.02
N ALA A 281 -4.44 -16.99 -17.25
CA ALA A 281 -3.94 -17.42 -15.93
C ALA A 281 -5.05 -17.45 -14.87
N PHE A 282 -5.97 -16.48 -14.88
CA PHE A 282 -6.98 -16.31 -13.83
C PHE A 282 -8.42 -16.65 -14.29
N ARG A 283 -8.54 -17.49 -15.31
CA ARG A 283 -9.83 -17.99 -15.80
C ARG A 283 -10.59 -18.79 -14.74
N ALA A 284 -9.88 -19.50 -13.89
CA ALA A 284 -10.40 -20.26 -12.76
C ALA A 284 -9.42 -20.22 -11.59
N TRP A 285 -9.96 -20.34 -10.39
CA TRP A 285 -9.17 -20.35 -9.15
C TRP A 285 -9.16 -21.73 -8.51
N PRO A 286 -8.04 -22.16 -7.89
CA PRO A 286 -8.05 -23.36 -7.06
C PRO A 286 -8.99 -23.17 -5.87
N ALA A 287 -9.47 -24.28 -5.29
CA ALA A 287 -10.26 -24.25 -4.08
C ALA A 287 -9.52 -23.45 -2.99
N GLY A 288 -10.25 -22.58 -2.30
CA GLY A 288 -9.64 -21.65 -1.35
C GLY A 288 -9.00 -22.37 -0.17
N THR A 289 -7.86 -21.88 0.27
CA THR A 289 -7.22 -22.30 1.52
C THR A 289 -7.87 -21.54 2.69
N PRO A 290 -8.15 -22.18 3.83
CA PRO A 290 -8.63 -21.49 5.03
C PRO A 290 -7.58 -20.47 5.48
N SER A 291 -8.03 -19.27 5.88
CA SER A 291 -7.12 -18.28 6.46
C SER A 291 -6.88 -18.52 7.94
N GLY A 292 -5.84 -17.89 8.43
CA GLY A 292 -5.49 -17.85 9.84
C GLY A 292 -6.41 -16.92 10.68
N PRO A 293 -6.01 -16.62 11.91
CA PRO A 293 -6.81 -15.85 12.86
C PRO A 293 -7.04 -14.40 12.37
N VAL A 294 -8.15 -13.80 12.83
CA VAL A 294 -8.50 -12.39 12.58
C VAL A 294 -7.39 -11.49 13.01
N ALA A 295 -6.98 -10.60 12.12
CA ALA A 295 -6.17 -9.48 12.51
C ALA A 295 -7.05 -8.32 13.00
N ARG A 296 -6.86 -7.95 14.25
CA ARG A 296 -7.18 -6.60 14.74
C ARG A 296 -5.87 -5.87 14.91
N PHE A 297 -5.69 -4.80 14.16
CA PHE A 297 -4.46 -4.06 14.21
C PHE A 297 -4.43 -3.15 15.44
N ARG A 298 -3.42 -3.34 16.30
CA ARG A 298 -3.10 -2.41 17.39
C ARG A 298 -2.58 -1.08 16.80
N LEU A 299 -2.62 -0.03 17.58
CA LEU A 299 -1.93 1.22 17.24
C LEU A 299 -0.44 1.10 17.56
N ALA A 300 0.40 1.77 16.77
CA ALA A 300 1.81 1.89 17.05
C ALA A 300 2.07 2.92 18.16
N GLU A 301 3.12 2.71 18.97
CA GLU A 301 3.54 3.60 20.03
C GLU A 301 4.72 4.45 19.55
N PHE A 302 4.51 5.73 19.24
CA PHE A 302 5.53 6.58 18.61
C PHE A 302 6.37 7.40 19.60
N GLU A 303 5.97 7.48 20.87
CA GLU A 303 6.64 8.33 21.88
C GLU A 303 7.64 7.60 22.79
N THR A 304 7.89 6.30 22.54
CA THR A 304 8.76 5.51 23.39
C THR A 304 10.23 5.89 23.22
N THR A 305 10.90 6.22 24.33
CA THR A 305 12.34 6.43 24.35
C THR A 305 13.06 5.10 24.14
N LEU A 306 13.95 5.05 23.15
CA LEU A 306 14.76 3.86 22.88
C LEU A 306 15.81 3.66 23.98
N PRO A 307 16.05 2.41 24.43
CA PRO A 307 17.07 2.12 25.41
C PRO A 307 18.47 2.29 24.82
N ASP A 308 19.42 2.69 25.67
CA ASP A 308 20.83 2.63 25.31
C ASP A 308 21.32 1.17 25.26
N VAL A 309 22.27 0.89 24.38
CA VAL A 309 22.86 -0.45 24.26
C VAL A 309 24.09 -0.53 25.15
N GLY A 310 23.96 -1.26 26.26
CA GLY A 310 25.07 -1.51 27.19
C GLY A 310 26.21 -2.40 26.63
N GLU A 311 27.14 -2.80 27.50
CA GLU A 311 28.20 -3.79 27.20
C GLU A 311 27.61 -5.18 26.88
N VAL A 312 26.54 -5.57 27.58
CA VAL A 312 25.78 -6.79 27.36
C VAL A 312 24.50 -6.44 26.64
N VAL A 313 24.23 -7.14 25.57
CA VAL A 313 23.11 -6.87 24.66
C VAL A 313 22.18 -8.07 24.58
N ARG A 314 20.88 -7.85 24.46
CA ARG A 314 19.87 -8.89 24.26
C ARG A 314 18.75 -8.38 23.34
N GLN A 315 17.95 -9.31 22.80
CA GLN A 315 16.70 -8.99 22.14
C GLN A 315 15.73 -8.30 23.11
N ARG A 316 15.00 -7.30 22.64
CA ARG A 316 13.91 -6.72 23.41
C ARG A 316 12.67 -7.59 23.32
N ALA A 317 12.04 -7.83 24.48
CA ALA A 317 10.79 -8.57 24.56
C ALA A 317 9.63 -7.82 23.84
N GLY A 318 8.69 -8.56 23.26
CA GLY A 318 7.48 -8.02 22.63
C GLY A 318 7.60 -7.73 21.14
N GLY A 319 8.78 -7.84 20.55
CA GLY A 319 8.96 -7.80 19.10
C GLY A 319 8.34 -9.01 18.40
N VAL A 320 8.10 -8.89 17.10
CA VAL A 320 7.58 -9.98 16.24
C VAL A 320 8.63 -10.35 15.21
N ALA A 321 8.99 -11.64 15.15
CA ALA A 321 9.91 -12.19 14.18
C ALA A 321 9.16 -13.16 13.24
N ARG A 322 9.41 -13.05 11.92
CA ARG A 322 8.86 -13.96 10.90
C ARG A 322 9.92 -14.27 9.86
N GLU A 323 10.09 -15.55 9.60
CA GLU A 323 10.89 -16.01 8.46
C GLU A 323 9.97 -16.18 7.25
N ILE A 324 10.32 -15.53 6.14
CA ILE A 324 9.51 -15.52 4.91
C ILE A 324 10.45 -15.73 3.73
N GLY A 325 10.31 -16.87 3.05
CA GLY A 325 11.17 -17.22 1.91
C GLY A 325 12.67 -17.32 2.27
N GLY A 326 13.00 -17.73 3.50
CA GLY A 326 14.38 -17.80 4.00
C GLY A 326 14.97 -16.46 4.41
N THR A 327 14.18 -15.39 4.46
CA THR A 327 14.57 -14.06 4.94
C THR A 327 13.86 -13.75 6.27
N LEU A 328 14.60 -13.32 7.28
CA LEU A 328 14.07 -12.89 8.57
C LEU A 328 13.58 -11.44 8.50
N TYR A 329 12.35 -11.22 8.94
CA TYR A 329 11.74 -9.91 9.14
C TYR A 329 11.41 -9.70 10.62
N LEU A 330 11.77 -8.55 11.15
CA LEU A 330 11.56 -8.19 12.55
C LEU A 330 10.70 -6.93 12.66
N ALA A 331 9.68 -6.97 13.49
CA ALA A 331 8.94 -5.77 13.90
C ALA A 331 9.29 -5.43 15.34
N ASP A 332 9.55 -4.15 15.63
CA ASP A 332 9.90 -3.69 16.97
C ASP A 332 8.72 -3.79 17.96
N PRO A 333 8.99 -3.84 19.28
CA PRO A 333 7.96 -3.98 20.30
C PRO A 333 6.90 -2.87 20.31
N GLU A 334 7.29 -1.65 19.95
CA GLU A 334 6.40 -0.48 19.86
C GLU A 334 5.58 -0.44 18.56
N GLY A 335 5.90 -1.32 17.61
CA GLY A 335 5.15 -1.46 16.36
C GLY A 335 5.39 -0.35 15.35
N ARG A 336 6.55 0.31 15.36
CA ARG A 336 6.88 1.44 14.50
C ARG A 336 7.40 1.03 13.13
N GLY A 337 8.20 -0.06 13.07
CA GLY A 337 8.88 -0.47 11.86
C GLY A 337 8.94 -1.97 11.65
N ILE A 338 9.18 -2.36 10.40
CA ILE A 338 9.51 -3.73 9.99
C ILE A 338 10.88 -3.69 9.33
N HIS A 339 11.80 -4.51 9.81
CA HIS A 339 13.20 -4.55 9.40
C HIS A 339 13.51 -5.89 8.74
N ARG A 340 13.99 -5.84 7.51
CA ARG A 340 14.51 -7.01 6.80
C ARG A 340 15.94 -7.25 7.25
N MET A 341 16.26 -8.47 7.68
CA MET A 341 17.61 -8.87 8.07
C MET A 341 18.34 -9.54 6.91
N ASP A 342 19.60 -9.19 6.71
CA ASP A 342 20.51 -10.01 5.93
C ASP A 342 20.96 -11.24 6.74
N ALA A 343 21.65 -12.17 6.11
CA ALA A 343 22.05 -13.43 6.74
C ALA A 343 22.91 -13.23 8.00
N LEU A 344 23.80 -12.22 8.01
CA LEU A 344 24.65 -11.92 9.15
C LEU A 344 23.85 -11.28 10.29
N ALA A 345 22.98 -10.32 9.98
CA ALA A 345 22.11 -9.68 10.98
C ALA A 345 21.12 -10.68 11.58
N ALA A 346 20.61 -11.64 10.79
CA ALA A 346 19.74 -12.70 11.27
C ALA A 346 20.49 -13.63 12.25
N ALA A 347 21.70 -14.07 11.90
CA ALA A 347 22.52 -14.92 12.77
C ALA A 347 22.88 -14.21 14.10
N ILE A 348 23.25 -12.94 14.04
CA ILE A 348 23.52 -12.14 15.27
C ILE A 348 22.23 -11.98 16.09
N TRP A 349 21.10 -11.74 15.44
CA TRP A 349 19.81 -11.67 16.12
C TRP A 349 19.49 -12.94 16.89
N GLU A 350 19.69 -14.12 16.28
CA GLU A 350 19.47 -15.42 16.94
C GLU A 350 20.37 -15.59 18.17
N LEU A 351 21.64 -15.21 18.07
CA LEU A 351 22.57 -15.28 19.21
C LEU A 351 22.11 -14.40 20.39
N LEU A 352 21.42 -13.32 20.12
CA LEU A 352 20.92 -12.36 21.14
C LEU A 352 19.62 -12.81 21.82
N GLU A 353 19.10 -14.02 21.57
CA GLU A 353 18.05 -14.62 22.41
C GLU A 353 18.49 -14.68 23.87
N GLU A 354 19.78 -14.95 24.11
CA GLU A 354 20.42 -14.84 25.40
C GLU A 354 21.25 -13.54 25.51
N PRO A 355 21.38 -12.94 26.70
CA PRO A 355 22.26 -11.78 26.88
C PRO A 355 23.71 -12.14 26.57
N LEU A 356 24.35 -11.43 25.64
CA LEU A 356 25.74 -11.64 25.24
C LEU A 356 26.56 -10.36 25.32
N GLY A 357 27.80 -10.50 25.75
CA GLY A 357 28.80 -9.45 25.73
C GLY A 357 29.24 -9.12 24.29
N ARG A 358 29.53 -7.84 24.03
CA ARG A 358 30.02 -7.43 22.69
C ARG A 358 31.32 -8.16 22.31
N GLN A 359 32.22 -8.44 23.28
CA GLN A 359 33.45 -9.20 23.05
C GLN A 359 33.17 -10.67 22.68
N GLU A 360 32.16 -11.29 23.29
CA GLU A 360 31.75 -12.65 22.98
C GLU A 360 31.19 -12.73 21.56
N LEU A 361 30.36 -11.76 21.15
CA LEU A 361 29.87 -11.67 19.78
C LEU A 361 30.99 -11.49 18.75
N VAL A 362 32.01 -10.68 19.05
CA VAL A 362 33.20 -10.54 18.18
C VAL A 362 33.94 -11.86 18.06
N ALA A 363 34.14 -12.59 19.18
CA ALA A 363 34.83 -13.88 19.15
C ALA A 363 34.09 -14.92 18.27
N VAL A 364 32.77 -14.98 18.35
CA VAL A 364 31.95 -15.85 17.47
C VAL A 364 32.10 -15.46 15.98
N LEU A 365 32.16 -14.14 15.69
CA LEU A 365 32.38 -13.66 14.33
C LEU A 365 33.78 -13.97 13.81
N GLU A 366 34.82 -13.88 14.65
CA GLU A 366 36.21 -14.24 14.30
C GLU A 366 36.31 -15.73 13.93
N GLU A 367 35.65 -16.62 14.67
CA GLU A 367 35.57 -18.04 14.34
C GLU A 367 34.86 -18.30 13.01
N SER A 368 33.81 -17.55 12.75
CA SER A 368 32.97 -17.69 11.53
C SER A 368 33.64 -17.09 10.29
N PHE A 369 34.44 -16.03 10.48
CA PHE A 369 35.09 -15.25 9.41
C PHE A 369 36.61 -15.08 9.61
N PRO A 370 37.38 -16.16 9.65
CA PRO A 370 38.83 -16.12 10.05
C PRO A 370 39.73 -15.30 9.10
N ASN A 371 39.23 -14.91 7.95
CA ASN A 371 39.95 -14.09 6.96
C ASN A 371 39.68 -12.59 7.08
N ILE A 372 38.83 -12.15 8.03
CA ILE A 372 38.54 -10.75 8.26
C ILE A 372 39.22 -10.28 9.54
N ALA A 373 39.85 -9.09 9.51
CA ALA A 373 40.51 -8.53 10.69
C ALA A 373 39.54 -8.26 11.83
N ALA A 374 39.93 -8.60 13.05
CA ALA A 374 39.09 -8.45 14.27
C ALA A 374 38.56 -7.04 14.45
N GLU A 375 39.37 -6.00 14.20
CA GLU A 375 38.96 -4.62 14.31
C GLU A 375 37.83 -4.25 13.34
N ARG A 376 37.84 -4.85 12.13
CA ARG A 376 36.78 -4.65 11.16
C ARG A 376 35.48 -5.35 11.60
N LEU A 377 35.57 -6.60 12.07
CA LEU A 377 34.41 -7.33 12.61
C LEU A 377 33.78 -6.59 13.78
N ALA A 378 34.60 -6.09 14.69
CA ALA A 378 34.13 -5.28 15.85
C ALA A 378 33.42 -3.99 15.38
N GLY A 379 33.97 -3.31 14.38
CA GLY A 379 33.37 -2.11 13.82
C GLY A 379 32.04 -2.38 13.12
N ASP A 380 31.96 -3.43 12.29
CA ASP A 380 30.75 -3.84 11.58
C ASP A 380 29.65 -4.29 12.56
N LEU A 381 30.04 -5.06 13.62
CA LEU A 381 29.11 -5.44 14.68
C LEU A 381 28.59 -4.23 15.46
N ALA A 382 29.48 -3.29 15.85
CA ALA A 382 29.04 -2.08 16.56
C ALA A 382 28.04 -1.28 15.72
N GLY A 383 28.27 -1.14 14.41
CA GLY A 383 27.34 -0.49 13.49
C GLY A 383 26.00 -1.25 13.36
N LEU A 384 26.02 -2.58 13.36
CA LEU A 384 24.79 -3.38 13.33
C LEU A 384 24.00 -3.23 14.63
N LEU A 385 24.66 -3.38 15.79
CA LEU A 385 23.99 -3.23 17.10
C LEU A 385 23.39 -1.83 17.29
N ALA A 386 24.07 -0.79 16.82
CA ALA A 386 23.54 0.57 16.86
C ALA A 386 22.24 0.67 16.03
N ARG A 387 22.23 0.14 14.80
CA ARG A 387 21.01 0.11 13.96
C ARG A 387 19.87 -0.68 14.58
N LEU A 388 20.17 -1.85 15.18
CA LEU A 388 19.16 -2.65 15.88
C LEU A 388 18.60 -1.93 17.11
N ALA A 389 19.44 -1.16 17.83
CA ALA A 389 19.01 -0.35 18.95
C ALA A 389 18.15 0.84 18.50
N GLU A 390 18.56 1.56 17.44
CA GLU A 390 17.75 2.62 16.83
C GLU A 390 16.40 2.11 16.34
N ALA A 391 16.36 0.87 15.85
CA ALA A 391 15.15 0.18 15.47
C ALA A 391 14.32 -0.32 16.67
N GLY A 392 14.80 -0.18 17.90
CA GLY A 392 14.12 -0.66 19.11
C GLY A 392 14.09 -2.18 19.25
N LEU A 393 14.94 -2.89 18.54
CA LEU A 393 14.96 -4.37 18.51
C LEU A 393 15.83 -4.95 19.63
N VAL A 394 16.92 -4.29 20.00
CA VAL A 394 17.83 -4.72 21.06
C VAL A 394 17.95 -3.68 22.17
N GLY A 395 18.36 -4.12 23.33
CA GLY A 395 18.60 -3.28 24.51
C GLY A 395 19.62 -3.90 25.44
N PRO A 396 19.87 -3.28 26.62
CA PRO A 396 20.78 -3.84 27.61
C PRO A 396 20.28 -5.22 28.08
N GLY A 397 21.24 -6.14 28.27
CA GLY A 397 21.01 -7.50 28.74
C GLY A 397 20.77 -7.62 30.23
#